data_278e27bcc4047847df2d6c553f9a112a
#
_entry.id   278e27bcc4047847df2d6c553f9a112a
#
_cell.length_a   1.000
_cell.length_b   1.000
_cell.length_c   1.000
_cell.angle_alpha   90.00
_cell.angle_beta   90.00
_cell.angle_gamma   90.00
#
_symmetry.space_group_name_H-M   'P 1'
#
loop_
_entity.id
_entity.type
_entity.pdbx_description
1 polymer ?
#
loop_
_entity_poly.entity_id
_entity_poly.type
_entity_poly.pdbx_seq_one_letter_code
_entity_poly.pdbx_strand_id
1 'polypeptide(L)'
;MKYSILEDPRYKHIAKPKSILFQIFSFIFDLYANTVLTFYSPVKVIGRENIPKNEPFIFVSNHNSHMDIAILAYSTRMGYEKFGFLAAKDYWFDNNFRRRFFKNLINLIPISRKPNPESLDLDDTMTLSKAFMDLGNNIIIFPEGSRGEVGKIQRFRKGAVKFSMGLDVPILPAAIMGAEKAWPKGEKFIKPFPITVKVLPKIDPPKTEELSKTAYNKALSKITKELEIKISEAVKELEETKNPD
;
A
#
# COMPACT_ATOMS: atom_id res chain seq x y z
N MET A 1 -30.24 -13.13 -7.49
CA MET A 1 -29.52 -11.84 -7.67
C MET A 1 -28.32 -11.83 -6.74
N LYS A 2 -27.09 -11.72 -7.26
CA LYS A 2 -25.91 -11.51 -6.40
C LYS A 2 -26.01 -10.06 -5.88
N TYR A 3 -26.16 -9.88 -4.59
CA TYR A 3 -26.11 -8.53 -4.00
C TYR A 3 -24.77 -7.88 -4.36
N SER A 4 -24.78 -6.56 -4.63
CA SER A 4 -23.54 -5.82 -4.83
C SER A 4 -22.69 -5.92 -3.57
N ILE A 5 -21.39 -6.18 -3.71
CA ILE A 5 -20.45 -6.23 -2.57
C ILE A 5 -20.47 -4.94 -1.74
N LEU A 6 -20.85 -3.81 -2.35
CA LEU A 6 -20.97 -2.51 -1.70
C LEU A 6 -22.15 -2.43 -0.72
N GLU A 7 -23.14 -3.31 -0.85
CA GLU A 7 -24.29 -3.41 0.04
C GLU A 7 -24.06 -4.39 1.20
N ASP A 8 -23.01 -5.24 1.11
CA ASP A 8 -22.69 -6.20 2.16
C ASP A 8 -22.38 -5.45 3.48
N PRO A 9 -23.12 -5.76 4.58
CA PRO A 9 -22.91 -5.11 5.88
C PRO A 9 -21.48 -5.19 6.41
N ARG A 10 -20.71 -6.19 5.96
CA ARG A 10 -19.31 -6.38 6.35
C ARG A 10 -18.39 -5.35 5.73
N TYR A 11 -18.71 -4.86 4.51
CA TYR A 11 -17.80 -4.06 3.68
C TYR A 11 -18.34 -2.69 3.28
N LYS A 12 -19.65 -2.45 3.39
CA LYS A 12 -20.28 -1.17 3.01
C LYS A 12 -19.65 0.09 3.62
N HIS A 13 -18.92 -0.05 4.74
CA HIS A 13 -18.20 1.05 5.39
C HIS A 13 -16.98 1.51 4.61
N ILE A 14 -16.45 0.68 3.68
CA ILE A 14 -15.29 1.00 2.83
C ILE A 14 -15.65 2.09 1.81
N ALA A 15 -16.87 2.00 1.26
CA ALA A 15 -17.41 2.93 0.25
C ALA A 15 -18.10 4.17 0.87
N LYS A 16 -17.89 4.46 2.15
CA LYS A 16 -18.54 5.58 2.84
C LYS A 16 -17.52 6.49 3.50
N PRO A 17 -17.84 7.79 3.63
CA PRO A 17 -17.05 8.70 4.46
C PRO A 17 -16.87 8.13 5.87
N LYS A 18 -15.71 8.38 6.43
CA LYS A 18 -15.34 7.85 7.74
C LYS A 18 -16.05 8.59 8.86
N SER A 19 -16.33 7.86 9.95
CA SER A 19 -16.96 8.44 11.14
C SER A 19 -16.03 9.47 11.80
N ILE A 20 -16.61 10.41 12.55
CA ILE A 20 -15.84 11.39 13.35
C ILE A 20 -14.85 10.69 14.28
N LEU A 21 -15.27 9.58 14.90
CA LEU A 21 -14.40 8.80 15.78
C LEU A 21 -13.17 8.27 15.03
N PHE A 22 -13.36 7.76 13.81
CA PHE A 22 -12.25 7.32 12.96
C PHE A 22 -11.29 8.49 12.65
N GLN A 23 -11.83 9.67 12.33
CA GLN A 23 -11.03 10.86 12.03
C GLN A 23 -10.19 11.30 13.25
N ILE A 24 -10.77 11.27 14.45
CA ILE A 24 -10.06 11.59 15.69
C ILE A 24 -8.92 10.59 15.93
N PHE A 25 -9.17 9.28 15.81
CA PHE A 25 -8.13 8.26 15.96
C PHE A 25 -7.02 8.40 14.91
N SER A 26 -7.39 8.65 13.65
CA SER A 26 -6.41 8.87 12.58
C SER A 26 -5.56 10.10 12.87
N PHE A 27 -6.14 11.19 13.33
CA PHE A 27 -5.40 12.40 13.69
C PHE A 27 -4.41 12.15 14.85
N ILE A 28 -4.83 11.44 15.90
CA ILE A 28 -3.95 11.09 17.03
C ILE A 28 -2.82 10.17 16.54
N PHE A 29 -3.16 9.18 15.68
CA PHE A 29 -2.15 8.30 15.10
C PHE A 29 -1.17 9.06 14.21
N ASP A 30 -1.66 9.98 13.37
CA ASP A 30 -0.80 10.83 12.53
C ASP A 30 0.13 11.70 13.38
N LEU A 31 -0.37 12.30 14.44
CA LEU A 31 0.46 13.09 15.34
C LEU A 31 1.57 12.25 15.98
N TYR A 32 1.23 11.07 16.47
CA TYR A 32 2.19 10.11 17.03
C TYR A 32 3.21 9.65 15.97
N ALA A 33 2.74 9.18 14.82
CA ALA A 33 3.60 8.69 13.74
C ALA A 33 4.53 9.80 13.21
N ASN A 34 4.00 11.00 12.98
CA ASN A 34 4.79 12.14 12.54
C ASN A 34 5.86 12.52 13.57
N THR A 35 5.55 12.48 14.87
CA THR A 35 6.53 12.74 15.93
C THR A 35 7.65 11.70 15.92
N VAL A 36 7.29 10.40 15.84
CA VAL A 36 8.27 9.30 15.77
C VAL A 36 9.14 9.41 14.52
N LEU A 37 8.51 9.64 13.35
CA LEU A 37 9.19 9.69 12.04
C LEU A 37 9.94 11.01 11.79
N THR A 38 9.77 12.02 12.66
CA THR A 38 10.52 13.26 12.59
C THR A 38 11.69 13.28 13.58
N PHE A 39 11.48 12.80 14.80
CA PHE A 39 12.44 12.98 15.88
C PHE A 39 13.11 11.70 16.36
N TYR A 40 12.42 10.57 16.38
CA TYR A 40 12.94 9.32 16.92
C TYR A 40 13.57 8.41 15.86
N SER A 41 12.89 8.24 14.74
CA SER A 41 13.40 7.50 13.57
C SER A 41 13.25 8.39 12.33
N PRO A 42 14.10 9.44 12.19
CA PRO A 42 13.89 10.50 11.22
C PRO A 42 13.85 9.99 9.77
N VAL A 43 12.83 10.43 9.04
CA VAL A 43 12.60 10.03 7.65
C VAL A 43 13.03 11.14 6.70
N LYS A 44 14.03 10.85 5.86
CA LYS A 44 14.40 11.67 4.70
C LYS A 44 13.56 11.22 3.50
N VAL A 45 12.89 12.15 2.84
CA VAL A 45 12.10 11.88 1.63
C VAL A 45 12.74 12.55 0.43
N ILE A 46 13.05 11.75 -0.59
CA ILE A 46 13.62 12.16 -1.89
C ILE A 46 12.55 11.93 -2.95
N GLY A 47 12.39 12.85 -3.91
CA GLY A 47 11.44 12.69 -5.01
C GLY A 47 9.97 12.97 -4.62
N ARG A 48 9.71 13.78 -3.58
CA ARG A 48 8.35 14.12 -3.15
C ARG A 48 7.54 14.82 -4.24
N GLU A 49 8.19 15.49 -5.16
CA GLU A 49 7.58 16.12 -6.34
C GLU A 49 6.90 15.14 -7.28
N ASN A 50 7.25 13.86 -7.22
CA ASN A 50 6.64 12.78 -8.02
C ASN A 50 5.25 12.36 -7.51
N ILE A 51 4.85 12.80 -6.31
CA ILE A 51 3.57 12.41 -5.71
C ILE A 51 2.42 13.11 -6.43
N PRO A 52 1.45 12.36 -7.00
CA PRO A 52 0.29 12.94 -7.65
C PRO A 52 -0.54 13.79 -6.68
N LYS A 53 -0.97 14.97 -7.11
CA LYS A 53 -1.73 15.92 -6.26
C LYS A 53 -3.23 15.85 -6.50
N ASN A 54 -3.64 15.54 -7.72
CA ASN A 54 -5.02 15.72 -8.19
C ASN A 54 -5.65 14.43 -8.71
N GLU A 55 -4.99 13.30 -8.53
CA GLU A 55 -5.48 11.99 -8.95
C GLU A 55 -5.15 10.94 -7.88
N PRO A 56 -6.01 9.95 -7.68
CA PRO A 56 -5.70 8.80 -6.82
C PRO A 56 -4.59 7.96 -7.44
N PHE A 57 -3.82 7.27 -6.60
CA PHE A 57 -2.72 6.40 -7.03
C PHE A 57 -2.59 5.16 -6.14
N ILE A 58 -1.91 4.15 -6.68
CA ILE A 58 -1.49 2.97 -5.93
C ILE A 58 -0.04 3.17 -5.54
N PHE A 59 0.21 3.32 -4.25
CA PHE A 59 1.56 3.45 -3.71
C PHE A 59 2.18 2.08 -3.55
N VAL A 60 3.31 1.83 -4.19
CA VAL A 60 3.97 0.52 -4.22
C VAL A 60 5.41 0.65 -3.74
N SER A 61 5.82 -0.17 -2.77
CA SER A 61 7.20 -0.21 -2.30
C SER A 61 7.63 -1.62 -1.86
N ASN A 62 8.92 -1.78 -1.58
CA ASN A 62 9.44 -2.92 -0.83
C ASN A 62 8.86 -2.96 0.59
N HIS A 63 8.82 -4.15 1.22
CA HIS A 63 8.14 -4.37 2.49
C HIS A 63 9.01 -5.14 3.49
N ASN A 64 9.63 -4.42 4.41
CA ASN A 64 10.60 -4.99 5.35
C ASN A 64 10.31 -4.66 6.82
N SER A 65 9.37 -3.74 7.09
CA SER A 65 9.09 -3.24 8.44
C SER A 65 7.60 -3.16 8.75
N HIS A 66 7.28 -3.12 10.03
CA HIS A 66 5.93 -2.76 10.50
C HIS A 66 5.59 -1.29 10.25
N MET A 67 6.60 -0.43 10.07
CA MET A 67 6.45 1.01 9.90
C MET A 67 6.21 1.42 8.44
N ASP A 68 6.39 0.55 7.45
CA ASP A 68 6.40 0.91 6.03
C ASP A 68 5.15 1.69 5.62
N ILE A 69 3.99 1.30 6.13
CA ILE A 69 2.72 1.99 5.86
C ILE A 69 2.74 3.44 6.39
N ALA A 70 3.15 3.62 7.65
CA ALA A 70 3.23 4.94 8.26
C ALA A 70 4.29 5.82 7.57
N ILE A 71 5.41 5.22 7.16
CA ILE A 71 6.50 5.88 6.43
C ILE A 71 6.00 6.36 5.05
N LEU A 72 5.26 5.54 4.32
CA LEU A 72 4.69 5.94 3.03
C LEU A 72 3.66 7.06 3.20
N ALA A 73 2.75 6.97 4.16
CA ALA A 73 1.80 8.04 4.46
C ALA A 73 2.53 9.35 4.82
N TYR A 74 3.52 9.29 5.74
CA TYR A 74 4.37 10.42 6.11
C TYR A 74 5.07 11.06 4.91
N SER A 75 5.56 10.25 3.96
CA SER A 75 6.29 10.74 2.79
C SER A 75 5.43 11.63 1.90
N THR A 76 4.11 11.44 1.91
CA THR A 76 3.17 12.21 1.09
C THR A 76 2.69 13.51 1.74
N ARG A 77 2.81 13.64 3.05
CA ARG A 77 2.16 14.68 3.88
C ARG A 77 0.62 14.62 3.84
N MET A 78 0.05 13.54 3.36
CA MET A 78 -1.37 13.24 3.49
C MET A 78 -1.59 12.51 4.81
N GLY A 79 -2.79 12.65 5.40
CA GLY A 79 -3.14 11.89 6.60
C GLY A 79 -3.21 10.38 6.32
N TYR A 80 -2.95 9.57 7.34
CA TYR A 80 -3.02 8.12 7.28
C TYR A 80 -4.40 7.61 6.82
N GLU A 81 -5.45 8.35 7.13
CA GLU A 81 -6.84 8.07 6.71
C GLU A 81 -7.01 8.09 5.19
N LYS A 82 -6.09 8.72 4.46
CA LYS A 82 -6.09 8.78 2.99
C LYS A 82 -5.58 7.49 2.32
N PHE A 83 -5.15 6.52 3.11
CA PHE A 83 -4.57 5.28 2.58
C PHE A 83 -5.38 4.05 2.99
N GLY A 84 -5.73 3.22 2.01
CA GLY A 84 -6.27 1.88 2.19
C GLY A 84 -5.20 0.80 1.98
N PHE A 85 -5.39 -0.35 2.62
CA PHE A 85 -4.43 -1.46 2.57
C PHE A 85 -5.15 -2.75 2.21
N LEU A 86 -4.60 -3.50 1.26
CA LEU A 86 -5.10 -4.83 0.97
C LEU A 86 -4.77 -5.78 2.13
N ALA A 87 -5.80 -6.31 2.74
CA ALA A 87 -5.69 -7.16 3.92
C ALA A 87 -6.32 -8.53 3.71
N ALA A 88 -5.64 -9.57 4.16
CA ALA A 88 -6.14 -10.93 4.05
C ALA A 88 -7.49 -11.10 4.79
N LYS A 89 -8.54 -11.48 4.03
CA LYS A 89 -9.90 -11.64 4.54
C LYS A 89 -9.95 -12.61 5.73
N ASP A 90 -9.34 -13.76 5.58
CA ASP A 90 -9.28 -14.84 6.57
C ASP A 90 -8.67 -14.40 7.92
N TYR A 91 -7.77 -13.46 7.90
CA TYR A 91 -7.11 -12.97 9.12
C TYR A 91 -7.87 -11.80 9.78
N TRP A 92 -8.36 -10.85 8.99
CA TRP A 92 -8.88 -9.58 9.51
C TRP A 92 -10.40 -9.50 9.58
N PHE A 93 -11.12 -10.20 8.68
CA PHE A 93 -12.56 -10.00 8.51
C PHE A 93 -13.39 -11.17 9.04
N ASP A 94 -12.83 -12.37 9.16
CA ASP A 94 -13.55 -13.54 9.67
C ASP A 94 -13.66 -13.56 11.20
N ASN A 95 -12.84 -12.77 11.90
CA ASN A 95 -12.95 -12.57 13.34
C ASN A 95 -13.76 -11.32 13.66
N ASN A 96 -14.92 -11.48 14.28
CA ASN A 96 -15.86 -10.38 14.60
C ASN A 96 -15.23 -9.28 15.47
N PHE A 97 -14.39 -9.63 16.44
CA PHE A 97 -13.71 -8.67 17.31
C PHE A 97 -12.71 -7.83 16.53
N ARG A 98 -11.84 -8.50 15.77
CA ARG A 98 -10.85 -7.81 14.91
C ARG A 98 -11.52 -6.92 13.90
N ARG A 99 -12.53 -7.44 13.19
CA ARG A 99 -13.31 -6.66 12.23
C ARG A 99 -13.93 -5.42 12.84
N ARG A 100 -14.58 -5.54 14.02
CA ARG A 100 -15.25 -4.41 14.70
C ARG A 100 -14.24 -3.39 15.22
N PHE A 101 -13.09 -3.83 15.71
CA PHE A 101 -12.05 -2.97 16.23
C PHE A 101 -11.31 -2.24 15.10
N PHE A 102 -10.76 -2.99 14.13
CA PHE A 102 -9.89 -2.41 13.10
C PHE A 102 -10.62 -1.62 12.01
N LYS A 103 -11.92 -1.89 11.76
CA LYS A 103 -12.68 -1.06 10.81
C LYS A 103 -12.75 0.42 11.19
N ASN A 104 -12.56 0.73 12.48
CA ASN A 104 -12.60 2.09 13.01
C ASN A 104 -11.20 2.69 13.20
N LEU A 105 -10.15 1.95 12.91
CA LEU A 105 -8.75 2.37 13.10
C LEU A 105 -7.93 2.35 11.81
N ILE A 106 -8.26 1.46 10.89
CA ILE A 106 -7.46 1.22 9.68
C ILE A 106 -8.39 1.02 8.48
N ASN A 107 -8.02 1.56 7.34
CA ASN A 107 -8.72 1.36 6.07
C ASN A 107 -8.31 0.02 5.43
N LEU A 108 -8.83 -1.08 5.94
CA LEU A 108 -8.58 -2.40 5.38
C LEU A 108 -9.53 -2.69 4.22
N ILE A 109 -8.98 -3.09 3.08
CA ILE A 109 -9.72 -3.59 1.93
C ILE A 109 -9.49 -5.10 1.87
N PRO A 110 -10.54 -5.93 1.91
CA PRO A 110 -10.38 -7.37 1.98
C PRO A 110 -9.88 -7.95 0.66
N ILE A 111 -8.90 -8.85 0.73
CA ILE A 111 -8.43 -9.67 -0.39
C ILE A 111 -8.33 -11.12 0.02
N SER A 112 -8.82 -12.03 -0.81
CA SER A 112 -8.67 -13.47 -0.58
C SER A 112 -7.35 -13.97 -1.12
N ARG A 113 -6.60 -14.70 -0.27
CA ARG A 113 -5.29 -15.27 -0.64
C ARG A 113 -5.41 -16.60 -1.36
N LYS A 114 -6.49 -17.34 -1.09
CA LYS A 114 -6.77 -18.66 -1.65
C LYS A 114 -8.21 -18.71 -2.13
N PRO A 115 -8.49 -19.31 -3.28
CA PRO A 115 -9.85 -19.56 -3.72
C PRO A 115 -10.53 -20.56 -2.75
N ASN A 116 -11.65 -20.17 -2.18
CA ASN A 116 -12.57 -21.04 -1.45
C ASN A 116 -14.00 -20.56 -1.73
N PRO A 117 -15.05 -21.35 -1.45
CA PRO A 117 -16.44 -20.97 -1.75
C PRO A 117 -16.90 -19.65 -1.10
N GLU A 118 -16.27 -19.26 0.02
CA GLU A 118 -16.55 -18.02 0.75
C GLU A 118 -15.55 -16.89 0.41
N SER A 119 -14.61 -17.13 -0.49
CA SER A 119 -13.62 -16.13 -0.85
C SER A 119 -14.27 -14.98 -1.61
N LEU A 120 -13.80 -13.77 -1.33
CA LEU A 120 -14.02 -12.65 -2.24
C LEU A 120 -13.28 -12.93 -3.54
N ASP A 121 -13.97 -12.76 -4.65
CA ASP A 121 -13.28 -12.75 -5.94
C ASP A 121 -12.47 -11.44 -6.10
N LEU A 122 -11.63 -11.40 -7.13
CA LEU A 122 -10.81 -10.24 -7.37
C LEU A 122 -11.64 -9.04 -7.79
N ASP A 123 -12.75 -9.26 -8.49
CA ASP A 123 -13.62 -8.20 -8.98
C ASP A 123 -14.37 -7.53 -7.81
N ASP A 124 -14.78 -8.30 -6.80
CA ASP A 124 -15.31 -7.76 -5.54
C ASP A 124 -14.28 -6.87 -4.83
N THR A 125 -13.03 -7.34 -4.74
CA THR A 125 -11.94 -6.54 -4.13
C THR A 125 -11.65 -5.28 -4.94
N MET A 126 -11.65 -5.36 -6.27
CA MET A 126 -11.47 -4.19 -7.14
C MET A 126 -12.63 -3.20 -7.01
N THR A 127 -13.87 -3.69 -6.94
CA THR A 127 -15.06 -2.85 -6.73
C THR A 127 -14.98 -2.08 -5.42
N LEU A 128 -14.58 -2.72 -4.32
CA LEU A 128 -14.36 -2.07 -3.03
C LEU A 128 -13.20 -1.06 -3.09
N SER A 129 -12.12 -1.41 -3.78
CA SER A 129 -10.96 -0.54 -3.97
C SER A 129 -11.33 0.71 -4.76
N LYS A 130 -12.07 0.54 -5.85
CA LYS A 130 -12.57 1.67 -6.65
C LYS A 130 -13.44 2.58 -5.83
N ALA A 131 -14.43 2.05 -5.12
CA ALA A 131 -15.31 2.85 -4.28
C ALA A 131 -14.57 3.61 -3.17
N PHE A 132 -13.49 3.04 -2.62
CA PHE A 132 -12.62 3.71 -1.67
C PHE A 132 -11.81 4.84 -2.32
N MET A 133 -11.27 4.63 -3.52
CA MET A 133 -10.49 5.62 -4.25
C MET A 133 -11.36 6.76 -4.80
N ASP A 134 -12.61 6.48 -5.18
CA ASP A 134 -13.59 7.50 -5.63
C ASP A 134 -13.94 8.52 -4.50
N LEU A 135 -13.64 8.21 -3.25
CA LEU A 135 -13.70 9.14 -2.12
C LEU A 135 -12.44 10.03 -1.97
N GLY A 136 -11.54 10.03 -2.95
CA GLY A 136 -10.29 10.79 -2.94
C GLY A 136 -9.19 10.16 -2.06
N ASN A 137 -9.19 8.84 -1.94
CA ASN A 137 -8.20 8.08 -1.18
C ASN A 137 -7.25 7.31 -2.09
N ASN A 138 -6.15 6.81 -1.52
CA ASN A 138 -5.11 6.06 -2.20
C ASN A 138 -4.99 4.64 -1.63
N ILE A 139 -4.32 3.74 -2.33
CA ILE A 139 -4.10 2.37 -1.86
C ILE A 139 -2.61 2.09 -1.78
N ILE A 140 -2.17 1.46 -0.68
CA ILE A 140 -0.81 0.94 -0.57
C ILE A 140 -0.82 -0.56 -0.85
N ILE A 141 0.08 -1.00 -1.73
CA ILE A 141 0.28 -2.41 -2.06
C ILE A 141 1.76 -2.74 -1.99
N PHE A 142 2.09 -3.76 -1.21
CA PHE A 142 3.42 -4.34 -1.19
C PHE A 142 3.44 -5.55 -2.12
N PRO A 143 4.13 -5.47 -3.27
CA PRO A 143 4.03 -6.49 -4.32
C PRO A 143 4.72 -7.80 -3.95
N GLU A 144 5.56 -7.81 -2.94
CA GLU A 144 6.17 -9.01 -2.35
C GLU A 144 5.14 -9.94 -1.70
N GLY A 145 4.03 -9.37 -1.20
CA GLY A 145 2.92 -10.08 -0.56
C GLY A 145 3.18 -10.53 0.88
N SER A 146 4.40 -10.38 1.37
CA SER A 146 4.80 -10.58 2.77
C SER A 146 6.07 -9.80 3.06
N ARG A 147 6.32 -9.51 4.33
CA ARG A 147 7.60 -8.90 4.73
C ARG A 147 8.75 -9.86 4.46
N GLY A 148 9.74 -9.37 3.71
CA GLY A 148 10.95 -10.08 3.32
C GLY A 148 11.97 -10.23 4.46
N GLU A 149 13.10 -10.84 4.12
CA GLU A 149 14.31 -10.79 4.93
C GLU A 149 14.96 -9.41 4.84
N VAL A 150 15.64 -9.00 5.89
CA VAL A 150 16.37 -7.74 5.94
C VAL A 150 17.38 -7.66 4.77
N GLY A 151 17.34 -6.56 4.03
CA GLY A 151 18.27 -6.31 2.92
C GLY A 151 17.98 -7.09 1.62
N LYS A 152 16.86 -7.81 1.54
CA LYS A 152 16.48 -8.55 0.31
C LYS A 152 15.10 -8.14 -0.17
N ILE A 153 15.00 -7.71 -1.41
CA ILE A 153 13.72 -7.52 -2.09
C ILE A 153 13.28 -8.87 -2.68
N GLN A 154 12.07 -9.30 -2.34
CA GLN A 154 11.48 -10.52 -2.90
C GLN A 154 10.93 -10.23 -4.30
N ARG A 155 10.75 -11.31 -5.07
CA ARG A 155 10.11 -11.23 -6.38
C ARG A 155 8.72 -10.62 -6.29
N PHE A 156 8.43 -9.65 -7.17
CA PHE A 156 7.15 -8.97 -7.21
C PHE A 156 6.06 -9.83 -7.84
N ARG A 157 4.91 -9.84 -7.18
CA ARG A 157 3.68 -10.43 -7.69
C ARG A 157 2.95 -9.43 -8.57
N LYS A 158 2.20 -9.93 -9.53
CA LYS A 158 1.47 -9.12 -10.51
C LYS A 158 0.28 -8.33 -9.92
N GLY A 159 -0.02 -8.49 -8.64
CA GLY A 159 -1.22 -7.91 -7.99
C GLY A 159 -1.30 -6.39 -8.11
N ALA A 160 -0.24 -5.68 -7.74
CA ALA A 160 -0.23 -4.20 -7.80
C ALA A 160 -0.52 -3.67 -9.21
N VAL A 161 0.12 -4.24 -10.23
CA VAL A 161 -0.08 -3.84 -11.62
C VAL A 161 -1.48 -4.23 -12.11
N LYS A 162 -2.01 -5.39 -11.69
CA LYS A 162 -3.37 -5.81 -12.02
C LYS A 162 -4.42 -4.84 -11.45
N PHE A 163 -4.21 -4.34 -10.22
CA PHE A 163 -5.07 -3.30 -9.63
C PHE A 163 -4.96 -1.97 -10.39
N SER A 164 -3.75 -1.54 -10.72
CA SER A 164 -3.53 -0.32 -11.51
C SER A 164 -4.25 -0.38 -12.86
N MET A 165 -4.05 -1.45 -13.61
CA MET A 165 -4.68 -1.66 -14.92
C MET A 165 -6.21 -1.80 -14.82
N GLY A 166 -6.72 -2.50 -13.78
CA GLY A 166 -8.16 -2.74 -13.61
C GLY A 166 -8.93 -1.54 -13.06
N LEU A 167 -8.26 -0.63 -12.36
CA LEU A 167 -8.84 0.59 -11.78
C LEU A 167 -8.52 1.84 -12.61
N ASP A 168 -7.69 1.72 -13.63
CA ASP A 168 -7.16 2.82 -14.46
C ASP A 168 -6.54 3.95 -13.61
N VAL A 169 -5.66 3.56 -12.67
CA VAL A 169 -4.96 4.49 -11.78
C VAL A 169 -3.45 4.27 -11.82
N PRO A 170 -2.61 5.32 -11.72
CA PRO A 170 -1.17 5.18 -11.78
C PRO A 170 -0.61 4.44 -10.56
N ILE A 171 0.51 3.76 -10.78
CA ILE A 171 1.38 3.27 -9.72
C ILE A 171 2.39 4.36 -9.36
N LEU A 172 2.51 4.68 -8.09
CA LEU A 172 3.58 5.49 -7.54
C LEU A 172 4.61 4.56 -6.89
N PRO A 173 5.78 4.31 -7.51
CA PRO A 173 6.78 3.45 -6.91
C PRO A 173 7.59 4.21 -5.84
N ALA A 174 8.01 3.50 -4.79
CA ALA A 174 8.97 4.02 -3.81
C ALA A 174 9.90 2.93 -3.30
N ALA A 175 11.09 3.34 -2.89
CA ALA A 175 12.05 2.52 -2.18
C ALA A 175 12.17 3.00 -0.73
N ILE A 176 12.09 2.08 0.23
CA ILE A 176 12.26 2.34 1.66
C ILE A 176 13.54 1.64 2.13
N MET A 177 14.40 2.37 2.83
CA MET A 177 15.62 1.85 3.44
C MET A 177 15.75 2.33 4.89
N GLY A 178 16.24 1.47 5.77
CA GLY A 178 16.44 1.76 7.20
C GLY A 178 15.26 1.39 8.08
N ALA A 179 14.06 1.23 7.52
CA ALA A 179 12.88 0.82 8.26
C ALA A 179 13.02 -0.59 8.87
N GLU A 180 13.72 -1.48 8.19
CA GLU A 180 14.07 -2.83 8.62
C GLU A 180 14.99 -2.85 9.85
N LYS A 181 15.73 -1.77 10.07
CA LYS A 181 16.59 -1.58 11.27
C LYS A 181 15.85 -0.87 12.38
N ALA A 182 14.94 0.05 12.03
CA ALA A 182 14.13 0.78 13.00
C ALA A 182 13.07 -0.13 13.66
N TRP A 183 12.37 -0.97 12.87
CA TRP A 183 11.39 -1.91 13.43
C TRP A 183 11.30 -3.19 12.59
N PRO A 184 12.26 -4.11 12.75
CA PRO A 184 12.28 -5.36 12.01
C PRO A 184 11.14 -6.31 12.41
N LYS A 185 10.85 -7.27 11.55
CA LYS A 185 9.86 -8.30 11.82
C LYS A 185 10.23 -9.10 13.09
N GLY A 186 9.29 -9.20 14.04
CA GLY A 186 9.48 -9.93 15.29
C GLY A 186 9.90 -9.06 16.48
N GLU A 187 10.38 -7.85 16.25
CA GLU A 187 10.70 -6.92 17.33
C GLU A 187 9.43 -6.26 17.90
N LYS A 188 9.44 -6.02 19.22
CA LYS A 188 8.30 -5.41 19.93
C LYS A 188 8.35 -3.88 19.94
N PHE A 189 9.56 -3.30 19.87
CA PHE A 189 9.76 -1.86 20.01
C PHE A 189 10.49 -1.27 18.83
N ILE A 190 10.16 -0.01 18.54
CA ILE A 190 10.86 0.81 17.55
C ILE A 190 12.22 1.20 18.13
N LYS A 191 13.26 1.16 17.27
CA LYS A 191 14.62 1.61 17.59
C LYS A 191 14.91 2.92 16.87
N PRO A 192 15.69 3.84 17.44
CA PRO A 192 16.07 5.07 16.77
C PRO A 192 17.04 4.74 15.61
N PHE A 193 16.53 4.81 14.39
CA PHE A 193 17.33 4.58 13.19
C PHE A 193 16.84 5.48 12.05
N PRO A 194 17.76 6.17 11.33
CA PRO A 194 17.37 7.05 10.22
C PRO A 194 16.86 6.24 9.02
N ILE A 195 15.75 6.69 8.48
CA ILE A 195 15.03 6.05 7.37
C ILE A 195 15.13 6.96 6.14
N THR A 196 15.25 6.38 4.97
CA THR A 196 15.17 7.11 3.71
C THR A 196 14.09 6.52 2.83
N VAL A 197 13.24 7.38 2.27
CA VAL A 197 12.26 7.03 1.24
C VAL A 197 12.63 7.75 -0.05
N LYS A 198 12.75 7.00 -1.14
CA LYS A 198 12.91 7.55 -2.49
C LYS A 198 11.63 7.28 -3.27
N VAL A 199 10.86 8.33 -3.53
CA VAL A 199 9.65 8.28 -4.37
C VAL A 199 10.08 8.44 -5.83
N LEU A 200 9.69 7.49 -6.66
CA LEU A 200 10.05 7.44 -8.07
C LEU A 200 8.94 8.07 -8.93
N PRO A 201 9.23 8.43 -10.19
CA PRO A 201 8.20 8.86 -11.13
C PRO A 201 7.09 7.82 -11.28
N LYS A 202 5.84 8.29 -11.36
CA LYS A 202 4.67 7.43 -11.52
C LYS A 202 4.75 6.61 -12.81
N ILE A 203 4.09 5.47 -12.80
CA ILE A 203 3.90 4.58 -13.95
C ILE A 203 2.40 4.58 -14.25
N ASP A 204 2.00 5.15 -15.38
CA ASP A 204 0.61 5.13 -15.82
C ASP A 204 0.26 3.76 -16.42
N PRO A 205 -0.96 3.23 -16.14
CA PRO A 205 -1.41 1.98 -16.75
C PRO A 205 -1.67 2.19 -18.25
N PRO A 206 -1.47 1.14 -19.09
CA PRO A 206 -1.93 1.17 -20.46
C PRO A 206 -3.47 1.15 -20.49
N LYS A 207 -4.08 1.78 -21.49
CA LYS A 207 -5.53 1.67 -21.74
C LYS A 207 -5.90 0.22 -21.99
N THR A 208 -6.68 -0.37 -21.10
CA THR A 208 -6.97 -1.81 -21.09
C THR A 208 -8.09 -2.20 -22.03
N GLU A 209 -8.99 -1.28 -22.36
CA GLU A 209 -10.16 -1.51 -23.21
C GLU A 209 -9.82 -1.97 -24.63
N GLU A 210 -8.64 -1.59 -25.13
CA GLU A 210 -8.14 -1.90 -26.47
C GLU A 210 -7.22 -3.12 -26.51
N LEU A 211 -6.93 -3.76 -25.36
CA LEU A 211 -5.95 -4.84 -25.28
C LEU A 211 -6.59 -6.22 -25.48
N SER A 212 -6.04 -6.99 -26.41
CA SER A 212 -6.31 -8.42 -26.43
C SER A 212 -5.81 -9.09 -25.14
N LYS A 213 -6.36 -10.24 -24.77
CA LYS A 213 -5.95 -11.02 -23.58
C LYS A 213 -4.44 -11.28 -23.55
N THR A 214 -3.83 -11.53 -24.70
CA THR A 214 -2.39 -11.76 -24.85
C THR A 214 -1.60 -10.47 -24.58
N ALA A 215 -2.04 -9.34 -25.17
CA ALA A 215 -1.42 -8.04 -24.98
C ALA A 215 -1.53 -7.58 -23.52
N TYR A 216 -2.69 -7.79 -22.88
CA TYR A 216 -2.91 -7.53 -21.46
C TYR A 216 -1.90 -8.30 -20.57
N ASN A 217 -1.76 -9.61 -20.78
CA ASN A 217 -0.85 -10.44 -20.00
C ASN A 217 0.63 -10.08 -20.23
N LYS A 218 0.98 -9.65 -21.45
CA LYS A 218 2.32 -9.16 -21.79
C LYS A 218 2.60 -7.83 -21.08
N ALA A 219 1.67 -6.87 -21.13
CA ALA A 219 1.78 -5.58 -20.44
C ALA A 219 1.90 -5.78 -18.92
N LEU A 220 1.04 -6.60 -18.33
CA LEU A 220 1.05 -6.95 -16.92
C LEU A 220 2.41 -7.50 -16.46
N SER A 221 3.00 -8.41 -17.25
CA SER A 221 4.30 -9.00 -16.93
C SER A 221 5.44 -7.99 -17.09
N LYS A 222 5.40 -7.18 -18.16
CA LYS A 222 6.40 -6.14 -18.46
C LYS A 222 6.45 -5.09 -17.35
N ILE A 223 5.28 -4.51 -17.00
CA ILE A 223 5.19 -3.45 -15.97
C ILE A 223 5.59 -4.00 -14.60
N THR A 224 5.19 -5.24 -14.26
CA THR A 224 5.61 -5.86 -13.00
C THR A 224 7.14 -5.98 -12.91
N LYS A 225 7.79 -6.39 -13.99
CA LYS A 225 9.26 -6.51 -14.03
C LYS A 225 9.96 -5.16 -13.99
N GLU A 226 9.44 -4.18 -14.71
CA GLU A 226 9.93 -2.79 -14.67
C GLU A 226 9.84 -2.20 -13.26
N LEU A 227 8.71 -2.39 -12.59
CA LEU A 227 8.48 -1.95 -11.21
C LEU A 227 9.47 -2.59 -10.23
N GLU A 228 9.71 -3.91 -10.35
CA GLU A 228 10.68 -4.65 -9.55
C GLU A 228 12.09 -4.10 -9.74
N ILE A 229 12.50 -3.88 -10.99
CA ILE A 229 13.82 -3.32 -11.33
C ILE A 229 13.97 -1.92 -10.75
N LYS A 230 13.04 -1.01 -11.02
CA LYS A 230 13.11 0.39 -10.56
C LYS A 230 13.22 0.50 -9.04
N ILE A 231 12.43 -0.27 -8.30
CA ILE A 231 12.48 -0.24 -6.83
C ILE A 231 13.79 -0.87 -6.33
N SER A 232 14.24 -1.97 -6.94
CA SER A 232 15.49 -2.62 -6.54
C SER A 232 16.72 -1.73 -6.79
N GLU A 233 16.78 -1.07 -7.94
CA GLU A 233 17.83 -0.11 -8.27
C GLU A 233 17.82 1.07 -7.30
N ALA A 234 16.63 1.61 -6.98
CA ALA A 234 16.51 2.71 -6.04
C ALA A 234 16.95 2.32 -4.61
N VAL A 235 16.66 1.09 -4.15
CA VAL A 235 17.18 0.60 -2.87
C VAL A 235 18.70 0.50 -2.91
N LYS A 236 19.27 -0.07 -3.97
CA LYS A 236 20.71 -0.19 -4.14
C LYS A 236 21.43 1.18 -4.14
N GLU A 237 20.89 2.16 -4.87
CA GLU A 237 21.44 3.52 -4.86
C GLU A 237 21.41 4.15 -3.45
N LEU A 238 20.35 3.90 -2.66
CA LEU A 238 20.27 4.38 -1.30
C LEU A 238 21.29 3.71 -0.38
N GLU A 239 21.60 2.43 -0.60
CA GLU A 239 22.63 1.69 0.14
C GLU A 239 24.04 2.23 -0.17
N GLU A 240 24.36 2.44 -1.44
CA GLU A 240 25.64 2.99 -1.89
C GLU A 240 25.87 4.41 -1.36
N THR A 241 24.83 5.24 -1.32
CA THR A 241 24.92 6.62 -0.80
C THR A 241 25.17 6.67 0.72
N LYS A 242 24.84 5.63 1.45
CA LYS A 242 24.99 5.57 2.93
C LYS A 242 26.34 5.01 3.37
N ASN A 243 27.02 4.24 2.50
CA ASN A 243 28.37 3.72 2.70
C ASN A 243 29.26 4.22 1.53
N PRO A 244 29.62 5.51 1.50
CA PRO A 244 30.69 5.94 0.62
C PRO A 244 31.99 5.32 1.19
N ASP A 245 32.71 4.56 0.38
CA ASP A 245 34.04 4.00 0.68
C ASP A 245 35.00 5.06 1.22
#